data_f7e9540ce500ef318665c4b77f8d19fe
#
_entry.id   f7e9540ce500ef318665c4b77f8d19fe
#
_cell.length_a   1.000
_cell.length_b   1.000
_cell.length_c   1.000
_cell.angle_alpha   90.00
_cell.angle_beta   90.00
_cell.angle_gamma   90.00
#
_symmetry.space_group_name_H-M   'P 1'
#
loop_
_entity.id
_entity.type
_entity.pdbx_description
1 polymer ?
#
loop_
_entity_poly.entity_id
_entity_poly.type
_entity_poly.pdbx_seq_one_letter_code
_entity_poly.pdbx_strand_id
1 'polypeptide(L)'
;MRSTFSYLIIPVVLMMGSVANAQVHFGSTTAYNATFVLDKGLSEDPRYNSTYTYQTSPIGFNFGVDIGKKFGLQLESILSNQGQIYDVINTAKEIAGSRKIDLQYIHIPLMMKFMGSGDATVRGNFNFGPQLSILNRGVESLVTNAGNFQIPEGVDFATIKQDFPSATDNGNGTYNIPQNIPSRDILKKELDDFKNTEFQLAAAFGLDIDLSRHLFLTTQIRANYSLTDMRNKDIINALQAGDYSDIFGGRANFIVGVQLGLHYYFGTLRSFGSRK
;
A
#
# COMPACT_ATOMS: atom_id res chain seq x y z
N MET A 1 -32.65 -16.61 6.63
CA MET A 1 -31.64 -15.77 6.01
C MET A 1 -31.64 -15.87 4.46
N ARG A 2 -32.75 -15.57 3.79
CA ARG A 2 -32.88 -15.78 2.31
C ARG A 2 -33.46 -14.59 1.52
N SER A 3 -33.58 -13.37 2.09
CA SER A 3 -34.24 -12.27 1.36
C SER A 3 -33.43 -10.98 1.17
N THR A 4 -32.28 -10.82 1.82
CA THR A 4 -31.50 -9.58 1.73
C THR A 4 -30.59 -9.48 0.50
N PHE A 5 -30.27 -10.60 -0.14
CA PHE A 5 -29.40 -10.62 -1.35
C PHE A 5 -30.12 -10.14 -2.62
N SER A 6 -31.47 -10.29 -2.67
CA SER A 6 -32.25 -9.89 -3.83
C SER A 6 -32.37 -8.37 -4.00
N TYR A 7 -32.29 -7.60 -2.93
CA TYR A 7 -32.45 -6.14 -3.01
C TYR A 7 -31.19 -5.41 -3.49
N LEU A 8 -30.02 -6.07 -3.45
CA LEU A 8 -28.76 -5.48 -3.96
C LEU A 8 -28.60 -5.68 -5.48
N ILE A 9 -29.23 -6.71 -6.06
CA ILE A 9 -29.12 -7.04 -7.49
C ILE A 9 -30.00 -6.13 -8.33
N ILE A 10 -31.15 -5.68 -7.81
CA ILE A 10 -32.12 -4.85 -8.54
C ILE A 10 -31.55 -3.48 -8.95
N PRO A 11 -30.84 -2.70 -8.10
CA PRO A 11 -30.27 -1.43 -8.53
C PRO A 11 -29.11 -1.61 -9.53
N VAL A 12 -28.37 -2.71 -9.47
CA VAL A 12 -27.30 -3.01 -10.44
C VAL A 12 -27.89 -3.31 -11.84
N VAL A 13 -28.98 -4.05 -11.90
CA VAL A 13 -29.68 -4.36 -13.16
C VAL A 13 -30.41 -3.12 -13.72
N LEU A 14 -30.97 -2.26 -12.87
CA LEU A 14 -31.60 -0.99 -13.30
C LEU A 14 -30.58 0.04 -13.80
N MET A 15 -29.35 0.06 -13.26
CA MET A 15 -28.26 0.85 -13.83
C MET A 15 -27.83 0.36 -15.21
N MET A 16 -27.98 -0.93 -15.53
CA MET A 16 -27.67 -1.46 -16.86
C MET A 16 -28.68 -1.03 -17.93
N GLY A 17 -29.90 -0.65 -17.59
CA GLY A 17 -30.95 -0.23 -18.53
C GLY A 17 -30.78 1.18 -19.10
N SER A 18 -29.97 2.06 -18.51
CA SER A 18 -29.71 3.41 -19.01
C SER A 18 -28.42 3.54 -19.85
N VAL A 19 -27.81 2.43 -20.27
CA VAL A 19 -26.46 2.35 -20.81
C VAL A 19 -26.43 2.37 -22.35
N ALA A 20 -27.33 3.05 -23.02
CA ALA A 20 -27.29 3.20 -24.48
C ALA A 20 -25.98 3.84 -25.02
N ASN A 21 -25.12 4.38 -24.15
CA ASN A 21 -23.82 4.97 -24.49
C ASN A 21 -22.66 4.53 -23.59
N ALA A 22 -22.80 3.46 -22.82
CA ALA A 22 -21.71 2.96 -22.00
C ALA A 22 -20.71 2.19 -22.86
N GLN A 23 -19.45 2.48 -22.65
CA GLN A 23 -18.36 1.88 -23.41
C GLN A 23 -17.47 1.13 -22.45
N VAL A 24 -17.27 -0.14 -22.73
CA VAL A 24 -16.54 -1.07 -21.86
C VAL A 24 -15.10 -1.19 -22.33
N HIS A 25 -14.18 -1.24 -21.41
CA HIS A 25 -12.78 -1.56 -21.67
C HIS A 25 -12.21 -2.53 -20.66
N PHE A 26 -11.22 -3.29 -21.08
CA PHE A 26 -10.43 -4.18 -20.23
C PHE A 26 -8.96 -3.90 -20.48
N GLY A 27 -8.12 -4.00 -19.46
CA GLY A 27 -6.71 -3.73 -19.60
C GLY A 27 -5.84 -4.43 -18.57
N SER A 28 -4.54 -4.32 -18.79
CA SER A 28 -3.51 -4.71 -17.84
C SER A 28 -2.69 -3.51 -17.44
N THR A 29 -2.18 -3.53 -16.20
CA THR A 29 -1.37 -2.46 -15.64
C THR A 29 -0.14 -2.98 -14.95
N THR A 30 0.88 -2.13 -14.88
CA THR A 30 2.07 -2.32 -14.06
C THR A 30 2.46 -0.98 -13.43
N ALA A 31 3.16 -1.00 -12.30
CA ALA A 31 3.59 0.23 -11.64
C ALA A 31 4.96 0.08 -10.97
N TYR A 32 5.66 1.22 -10.88
CA TYR A 32 6.85 1.40 -10.06
C TYR A 32 6.57 2.45 -8.99
N ASN A 33 6.76 2.06 -7.73
CA ASN A 33 6.25 2.78 -6.58
C ASN A 33 7.36 3.11 -5.58
N ALA A 34 7.34 4.31 -5.02
CA ALA A 34 7.91 4.59 -3.72
C ALA A 34 6.91 4.14 -2.65
N THR A 35 7.36 3.31 -1.73
CA THR A 35 6.50 2.71 -0.70
C THR A 35 6.97 3.14 0.68
N PHE A 36 6.02 3.40 1.55
CA PHE A 36 6.25 3.85 2.92
C PHE A 36 5.32 3.09 3.86
N VAL A 37 5.86 2.69 4.99
CA VAL A 37 5.07 2.35 6.16
C VAL A 37 5.22 3.49 7.15
N LEU A 38 4.22 4.33 7.22
CA LEU A 38 4.19 5.47 8.13
C LEU A 38 3.91 4.94 9.54
N ASP A 39 4.96 4.77 10.33
CA ASP A 39 4.89 4.31 11.71
C ASP A 39 5.33 5.43 12.64
N LYS A 40 4.39 5.96 13.43
CA LYS A 40 4.68 7.04 14.35
C LYS A 40 5.65 6.60 15.47
N GLY A 41 5.49 5.37 15.99
CA GLY A 41 6.37 4.85 17.03
C GLY A 41 7.81 4.70 16.55
N LEU A 42 8.02 4.06 15.39
CA LEU A 42 9.37 3.91 14.83
C LEU A 42 10.00 5.25 14.41
N SER A 43 9.19 6.23 14.02
CA SER A 43 9.72 7.57 13.66
C SER A 43 10.14 8.40 14.85
N GLU A 44 9.58 8.15 16.03
CA GLU A 44 9.94 8.80 17.30
C GLU A 44 11.04 8.03 18.06
N ASP A 45 11.32 6.79 17.67
CA ASP A 45 12.33 5.95 18.31
C ASP A 45 13.74 6.32 17.83
N PRO A 46 14.65 6.75 18.73
CA PRO A 46 16.00 7.18 18.38
C PRO A 46 16.89 6.08 17.79
N ARG A 47 16.45 4.81 17.87
CA ARG A 47 17.17 3.65 17.33
C ARG A 47 16.90 3.44 15.84
N TYR A 48 15.93 4.13 15.23
CA TYR A 48 15.52 3.89 13.86
C TYR A 48 15.57 5.15 12.99
N ASN A 49 15.95 4.96 11.73
CA ASN A 49 15.88 6.00 10.71
C ASN A 49 15.25 5.40 9.44
N SER A 50 14.23 6.05 8.90
CA SER A 50 13.55 5.55 7.72
C SER A 50 14.35 5.77 6.44
N THR A 51 14.38 4.75 5.57
CA THR A 51 15.08 4.78 4.28
C THR A 51 14.07 4.66 3.14
N TYR A 52 14.29 5.38 2.05
CA TYR A 52 13.43 5.28 0.86
C TYR A 52 13.44 3.87 0.29
N THR A 53 12.23 3.35 0.04
CA THR A 53 12.04 1.99 -0.50
C THR A 53 11.21 2.07 -1.77
N TYR A 54 11.70 1.40 -2.82
CA TYR A 54 11.02 1.32 -4.11
C TYR A 54 10.61 -0.12 -4.37
N GLN A 55 9.37 -0.31 -4.81
CA GLN A 55 8.78 -1.61 -5.07
C GLN A 55 7.96 -1.58 -6.36
N THR A 56 7.62 -2.73 -6.88
CA THR A 56 6.81 -2.86 -8.09
C THR A 56 5.44 -3.42 -7.81
N SER A 57 4.46 -2.96 -8.60
CA SER A 57 3.22 -3.69 -8.82
C SER A 57 3.33 -4.36 -10.18
N PRO A 58 3.80 -5.62 -10.24
CA PRO A 58 4.27 -6.22 -11.49
C PRO A 58 3.13 -6.46 -12.48
N ILE A 59 1.94 -6.73 -11.98
CA ILE A 59 0.76 -6.99 -12.81
C ILE A 59 -0.51 -6.55 -12.10
N GLY A 60 -1.40 -5.94 -12.87
CA GLY A 60 -2.78 -5.66 -12.50
C GLY A 60 -3.68 -5.82 -13.71
N PHE A 61 -4.95 -6.07 -13.45
CA PHE A 61 -6.02 -6.10 -14.43
C PHE A 61 -7.05 -5.06 -14.06
N ASN A 62 -7.67 -4.47 -15.07
CA ASN A 62 -8.75 -3.53 -14.86
C ASN A 62 -9.89 -3.79 -15.83
N PHE A 63 -11.07 -3.52 -15.34
CA PHE A 63 -12.31 -3.52 -16.11
C PHE A 63 -13.00 -2.18 -15.88
N GLY A 64 -13.27 -1.46 -16.95
CA GLY A 64 -13.87 -0.14 -16.87
C GLY A 64 -15.09 0.00 -17.75
N VAL A 65 -15.97 0.89 -17.32
CA VAL A 65 -17.17 1.30 -18.03
C VAL A 65 -17.23 2.81 -18.09
N ASP A 66 -17.07 3.38 -19.29
CA ASP A 66 -17.18 4.81 -19.52
C ASP A 66 -18.65 5.19 -19.75
N ILE A 67 -19.18 6.07 -18.90
CA ILE A 67 -20.53 6.56 -18.95
C ILE A 67 -20.50 7.98 -19.53
N GLY A 68 -20.93 8.13 -20.77
CA GLY A 68 -20.82 9.41 -21.48
C GLY A 68 -19.35 9.80 -21.77
N LYS A 69 -19.08 11.11 -21.84
CA LYS A 69 -17.78 11.66 -22.31
C LYS A 69 -16.80 12.00 -21.20
N LYS A 70 -17.26 12.08 -19.96
CA LYS A 70 -16.48 12.69 -18.86
C LYS A 70 -16.35 11.82 -17.63
N PHE A 71 -17.13 10.76 -17.54
CA PHE A 71 -17.21 9.94 -16.34
C PHE A 71 -17.11 8.45 -16.67
N GLY A 72 -16.44 7.69 -15.84
CA GLY A 72 -16.36 6.23 -15.89
C GLY A 72 -16.26 5.61 -14.51
N LEU A 73 -16.46 4.32 -14.45
CA LEU A 73 -16.19 3.48 -13.29
C LEU A 73 -15.16 2.42 -13.70
N GLN A 74 -14.21 2.16 -12.83
CA GLN A 74 -13.15 1.18 -13.08
C GLN A 74 -12.94 0.32 -11.85
N LEU A 75 -13.02 -0.99 -12.01
CA LEU A 75 -12.64 -1.99 -11.01
C LEU A 75 -11.28 -2.56 -11.42
N GLU A 76 -10.38 -2.65 -10.45
CA GLU A 76 -9.04 -3.19 -10.71
C GLU A 76 -8.73 -4.35 -9.76
N SER A 77 -7.74 -5.15 -10.15
CA SER A 77 -7.09 -6.15 -9.30
C SER A 77 -5.60 -6.07 -9.53
N ILE A 78 -4.84 -5.63 -8.53
CA ILE A 78 -3.41 -5.30 -8.68
C ILE A 78 -2.61 -6.08 -7.65
N LEU A 79 -1.65 -6.88 -8.09
CA LEU A 79 -0.63 -7.46 -7.23
C LEU A 79 0.41 -6.38 -6.94
N SER A 80 0.62 -6.03 -5.68
CA SER A 80 1.50 -4.94 -5.27
C SER A 80 2.46 -5.41 -4.19
N ASN A 81 3.76 -5.23 -4.42
CA ASN A 81 4.76 -5.32 -3.39
C ASN A 81 4.93 -3.95 -2.75
N GLN A 82 5.08 -3.93 -1.43
CA GLN A 82 5.26 -2.71 -0.66
C GLN A 82 5.99 -2.99 0.64
N GLY A 83 6.42 -1.97 1.32
CA GLY A 83 7.12 -2.10 2.59
C GLY A 83 7.99 -0.90 2.88
N GLN A 84 8.84 -1.04 3.90
CA GLN A 84 9.72 -0.01 4.39
C GLN A 84 11.00 -0.64 4.93
N ILE A 85 12.11 0.08 4.80
CA ILE A 85 13.36 -0.23 5.48
C ILE A 85 13.63 0.89 6.47
N TYR A 86 13.97 0.50 7.69
CA TYR A 86 14.50 1.38 8.73
C TYR A 86 15.92 0.93 9.05
N ASP A 87 16.86 1.86 8.98
CA ASP A 87 18.21 1.64 9.47
C ASP A 87 18.19 1.63 11.00
N VAL A 88 18.83 0.64 11.62
CA VAL A 88 19.06 0.60 13.06
C VAL A 88 20.28 1.45 13.38
N ILE A 89 20.13 2.45 14.24
CA ILE A 89 21.15 3.46 14.54
C ILE A 89 21.69 3.26 15.96
N ASN A 90 23.01 3.21 16.09
CA ASN A 90 23.70 3.15 17.38
C ASN A 90 23.87 4.57 17.99
N THR A 91 24.40 4.63 19.22
CA THR A 91 24.66 5.90 19.92
C THR A 91 25.72 6.77 19.23
N ALA A 92 26.58 6.20 18.39
CA ALA A 92 27.56 6.92 17.56
C ALA A 92 26.95 7.46 16.26
N LYS A 93 25.64 7.28 16.03
CA LYS A 93 24.91 7.65 14.79
C LYS A 93 25.35 6.86 13.56
N GLU A 94 25.88 5.66 13.76
CA GLU A 94 26.26 4.74 12.69
C GLU A 94 25.15 3.69 12.47
N ILE A 95 25.05 3.20 11.22
CA ILE A 95 24.11 2.11 10.89
C ILE A 95 24.61 0.80 11.50
N ALA A 96 23.87 0.29 12.46
CA ALA A 96 24.17 -0.94 13.19
C ALA A 96 23.16 -2.06 12.91
N GLY A 97 22.47 -2.02 11.79
CA GLY A 97 21.51 -3.04 11.38
C GLY A 97 20.41 -2.50 10.51
N SER A 98 19.36 -3.31 10.32
CA SER A 98 18.18 -2.90 9.56
C SER A 98 16.94 -3.61 10.04
N ARG A 99 15.82 -2.91 9.99
CA ARG A 99 14.47 -3.43 10.20
C ARG A 99 13.72 -3.34 8.87
N LYS A 100 13.30 -4.46 8.33
CA LYS A 100 12.63 -4.52 7.04
C LYS A 100 11.20 -5.00 7.20
N ILE A 101 10.26 -4.21 6.71
CA ILE A 101 8.86 -4.58 6.54
C ILE A 101 8.66 -4.94 5.08
N ASP A 102 8.25 -6.16 4.78
CA ASP A 102 8.06 -6.70 3.43
C ASP A 102 6.65 -7.26 3.31
N LEU A 103 5.84 -6.63 2.46
CA LEU A 103 4.42 -6.88 2.31
C LEU A 103 4.07 -7.10 0.85
N GLN A 104 3.13 -7.99 0.59
CA GLN A 104 2.53 -8.16 -0.72
C GLN A 104 1.01 -8.20 -0.57
N TYR A 105 0.34 -7.33 -1.31
CA TYR A 105 -1.12 -7.22 -1.33
C TYR A 105 -1.71 -7.51 -2.71
N ILE A 106 -2.94 -7.97 -2.70
CA ILE A 106 -3.85 -7.87 -3.83
C ILE A 106 -4.78 -6.69 -3.54
N HIS A 107 -4.60 -5.60 -4.28
CA HIS A 107 -5.45 -4.42 -4.21
C HIS A 107 -6.66 -4.55 -5.12
N ILE A 108 -7.83 -4.21 -4.59
CA ILE A 108 -9.10 -4.21 -5.33
C ILE A 108 -9.74 -2.82 -5.19
N PRO A 109 -9.26 -1.81 -5.93
CA PRO A 109 -9.89 -0.51 -5.95
C PRO A 109 -11.11 -0.44 -6.85
N LEU A 110 -12.13 0.29 -6.40
CA LEU A 110 -13.27 0.73 -7.20
C LEU A 110 -13.12 2.23 -7.46
N MET A 111 -12.69 2.58 -8.67
CA MET A 111 -12.31 3.94 -9.03
C MET A 111 -13.43 4.65 -9.81
N MET A 112 -13.78 5.85 -9.40
CA MET A 112 -14.50 6.81 -10.23
C MET A 112 -13.49 7.50 -11.13
N LYS A 113 -13.69 7.42 -12.44
CA LYS A 113 -12.82 8.01 -13.46
C LYS A 113 -13.45 9.26 -14.03
N PHE A 114 -12.75 10.38 -13.95
CA PHE A 114 -13.10 11.65 -14.57
C PHE A 114 -12.17 11.89 -15.74
N MET A 115 -12.74 12.08 -16.91
CA MET A 115 -11.98 12.23 -18.16
C MET A 115 -12.10 13.65 -18.70
N GLY A 116 -11.02 14.16 -19.26
CA GLY A 116 -11.02 15.40 -20.03
C GLY A 116 -12.00 15.30 -21.20
N SER A 117 -12.68 16.40 -21.49
CA SER A 117 -13.63 16.46 -22.58
C SER A 117 -12.91 16.58 -23.92
N GLY A 118 -13.40 15.85 -24.91
CA GLY A 118 -12.98 16.01 -26.28
C GLY A 118 -12.73 14.71 -27.03
N ASP A 119 -12.63 14.85 -28.34
CA ASP A 119 -12.30 13.79 -29.27
C ASP A 119 -10.75 13.77 -29.54
N ALA A 120 -9.98 14.30 -28.58
CA ALA A 120 -8.52 14.37 -28.66
C ALA A 120 -7.88 12.99 -28.45
N THR A 121 -6.80 12.72 -29.16
CA THR A 121 -6.01 11.49 -29.02
C THR A 121 -5.36 11.35 -27.64
N VAL A 122 -5.11 12.49 -26.97
CA VAL A 122 -4.56 12.52 -25.60
C VAL A 122 -5.57 13.25 -24.70
N ARG A 123 -5.96 12.58 -23.63
CA ARG A 123 -6.95 13.11 -22.68
C ARG A 123 -6.42 13.01 -21.26
N GLY A 124 -6.55 14.07 -20.48
CA GLY A 124 -6.31 14.01 -19.04
C GLY A 124 -7.35 13.14 -18.36
N ASN A 125 -6.93 12.41 -17.32
CA ASN A 125 -7.84 11.69 -16.44
C ASN A 125 -7.50 11.92 -14.97
N PHE A 126 -8.51 11.82 -14.13
CA PHE A 126 -8.41 11.79 -12.69
C PHE A 126 -9.27 10.65 -12.16
N ASN A 127 -8.67 9.78 -11.36
CA ASN A 127 -9.33 8.62 -10.77
C ASN A 127 -9.28 8.72 -9.26
N PHE A 128 -10.36 8.37 -8.60
CA PHE A 128 -10.44 8.36 -7.14
C PHE A 128 -11.43 7.31 -6.66
N GLY A 129 -11.11 6.62 -5.56
CA GLY A 129 -12.05 5.68 -4.99
C GLY A 129 -11.51 4.89 -3.79
N PRO A 130 -12.41 4.14 -3.13
CA PRO A 130 -12.04 3.21 -2.08
C PRO A 130 -11.30 2.00 -2.66
N GLN A 131 -10.41 1.43 -1.86
CA GLN A 131 -9.62 0.26 -2.19
C GLN A 131 -9.68 -0.74 -1.03
N LEU A 132 -10.03 -1.98 -1.33
CA LEU A 132 -9.82 -3.11 -0.45
C LEU A 132 -8.46 -3.73 -0.77
N SER A 133 -7.65 -3.97 0.25
CA SER A 133 -6.32 -4.56 0.11
C SER A 133 -6.26 -5.86 0.90
N ILE A 134 -6.00 -6.97 0.22
CA ILE A 134 -5.92 -8.30 0.82
C ILE A 134 -4.46 -8.69 0.94
N LEU A 135 -3.99 -8.94 2.16
CA LEU A 135 -2.60 -9.30 2.44
C LEU A 135 -2.32 -10.73 1.94
N ASN A 136 -1.42 -10.86 0.98
CA ASN A 136 -0.94 -12.15 0.48
C ASN A 136 0.27 -12.66 1.27
N ARG A 137 1.24 -11.77 1.54
CA ARG A 137 2.45 -12.05 2.33
C ARG A 137 2.79 -10.85 3.20
N GLY A 138 3.23 -11.12 4.45
CA GLY A 138 3.68 -10.07 5.37
C GLY A 138 4.74 -10.62 6.31
N VAL A 139 5.92 -9.98 6.32
CA VAL A 139 7.02 -10.28 7.23
C VAL A 139 7.68 -8.99 7.65
N GLU A 140 7.95 -8.86 8.93
CA GLU A 140 8.81 -7.83 9.48
C GLU A 140 10.02 -8.49 10.12
N SER A 141 11.21 -8.14 9.67
CA SER A 141 12.47 -8.73 10.12
C SER A 141 13.42 -7.69 10.67
N LEU A 142 14.24 -8.08 11.63
CA LEU A 142 15.20 -7.21 12.32
C LEU A 142 16.58 -7.87 12.33
N VAL A 143 17.58 -7.09 11.93
CA VAL A 143 19.01 -7.39 12.07
C VAL A 143 19.60 -6.33 12.97
N THR A 144 20.38 -6.74 14.00
CA THR A 144 21.05 -5.80 14.90
C THR A 144 22.49 -6.24 15.10
N ASN A 145 23.44 -5.38 14.75
CA ASN A 145 24.85 -5.59 15.01
C ASN A 145 25.21 -5.22 16.45
N ALA A 146 26.34 -5.72 16.94
CA ALA A 146 26.89 -5.33 18.22
C ALA A 146 27.07 -3.80 18.32
N GLY A 147 26.79 -3.24 19.48
CA GLY A 147 26.92 -1.78 19.69
C GLY A 147 26.13 -1.28 20.89
N ASN A 148 26.25 0.02 21.13
CA ASN A 148 25.48 0.71 22.15
C ASN A 148 24.27 1.41 21.52
N PHE A 149 23.12 1.26 22.15
CA PHE A 149 21.84 1.83 21.68
C PHE A 149 21.19 2.65 22.77
N GLN A 150 20.43 3.66 22.36
CA GLN A 150 19.67 4.47 23.30
C GLN A 150 18.44 3.71 23.78
N ILE A 151 18.13 3.79 25.07
CA ILE A 151 16.84 3.31 25.60
C ILE A 151 15.79 4.36 25.20
N PRO A 152 14.71 3.97 24.46
CA PRO A 152 13.66 4.89 24.09
C PRO A 152 12.95 5.44 25.32
N GLU A 153 12.42 6.65 25.19
CA GLU A 153 11.67 7.26 26.28
C GLU A 153 10.43 6.43 26.63
N GLY A 154 10.23 6.17 27.92
CA GLY A 154 9.11 5.38 28.43
C GLY A 154 9.26 3.84 28.31
N VAL A 155 10.41 3.35 27.82
CA VAL A 155 10.72 1.93 27.72
C VAL A 155 11.65 1.49 28.84
N ASP A 156 11.26 0.46 29.62
CA ASP A 156 12.11 -0.10 30.64
C ASP A 156 13.18 -1.04 30.06
N PHE A 157 14.38 -1.04 30.66
CA PHE A 157 15.43 -1.96 30.25
C PHE A 157 15.02 -3.43 30.38
N ALA A 158 14.13 -3.77 31.31
CA ALA A 158 13.60 -5.13 31.44
C ALA A 158 12.87 -5.60 30.17
N THR A 159 12.10 -4.71 29.52
CA THR A 159 11.43 -4.99 28.24
C THR A 159 12.46 -5.15 27.10
N ILE A 160 13.49 -4.29 27.05
CA ILE A 160 14.59 -4.44 26.09
C ILE A 160 15.28 -5.78 26.24
N LYS A 161 15.49 -6.24 27.47
CA LYS A 161 16.13 -7.54 27.75
C LYS A 161 15.26 -8.74 27.33
N GLN A 162 13.94 -8.59 27.24
CA GLN A 162 13.07 -9.63 26.65
C GLN A 162 13.31 -9.76 25.14
N ASP A 163 13.40 -8.64 24.43
CA ASP A 163 13.67 -8.63 22.99
C ASP A 163 15.14 -8.97 22.67
N PHE A 164 16.06 -8.57 23.55
CA PHE A 164 17.51 -8.76 23.40
C PHE A 164 18.12 -9.39 24.67
N PRO A 165 18.02 -10.72 24.87
CA PRO A 165 18.44 -11.39 26.12
C PRO A 165 19.90 -11.16 26.50
N SER A 166 20.78 -10.93 25.52
CA SER A 166 22.21 -10.66 25.75
C SER A 166 22.51 -9.19 26.06
N ALA A 167 21.53 -8.31 26.01
CA ALA A 167 21.72 -6.90 26.27
C ALA A 167 22.12 -6.61 27.72
N THR A 168 22.99 -5.63 27.92
CA THR A 168 23.42 -5.12 29.23
C THR A 168 23.13 -3.65 29.36
N ASP A 169 22.61 -3.25 30.51
CA ASP A 169 22.35 -1.83 30.84
C ASP A 169 23.67 -1.11 31.16
N ASN A 170 23.92 0.03 30.55
CA ASN A 170 25.08 0.86 30.83
C ASN A 170 24.82 1.88 31.97
N GLY A 171 23.57 1.98 32.48
CA GLY A 171 23.19 2.87 33.59
C GLY A 171 23.09 4.37 33.25
N ASN A 172 23.18 4.73 31.97
CA ASN A 172 23.17 6.13 31.51
C ASN A 172 22.09 6.36 30.42
N GLY A 173 21.02 5.59 30.44
CA GLY A 173 19.96 5.66 29.42
C GLY A 173 20.35 4.97 28.10
N THR A 174 21.41 4.16 28.11
CA THR A 174 21.84 3.35 26.96
C THR A 174 22.03 1.89 27.37
N TYR A 175 22.01 0.99 26.39
CA TYR A 175 22.28 -0.43 26.57
C TYR A 175 23.26 -0.93 25.51
N ASN A 176 23.99 -2.00 25.84
CA ASN A 176 24.94 -2.63 24.95
C ASN A 176 24.41 -3.97 24.46
N ILE A 177 24.54 -4.22 23.16
CA ILE A 177 24.40 -5.55 22.54
C ILE A 177 25.81 -6.05 22.24
N PRO A 178 26.29 -7.11 22.94
CA PRO A 178 27.70 -7.49 22.88
C PRO A 178 28.09 -8.22 21.60
N GLN A 179 27.14 -8.74 20.83
CA GLN A 179 27.39 -9.52 19.60
C GLN A 179 26.31 -9.29 18.57
N ASN A 180 26.65 -9.49 17.29
CA ASN A 180 25.69 -9.37 16.21
C ASN A 180 24.55 -10.38 16.38
N ILE A 181 23.33 -9.89 16.20
CA ILE A 181 22.11 -10.69 16.19
C ILE A 181 21.70 -10.86 14.72
N PRO A 182 21.69 -12.12 14.24
CA PRO A 182 21.30 -12.39 12.85
C PRO A 182 19.85 -12.01 12.60
N SER A 183 19.46 -11.96 11.31
CA SER A 183 18.11 -11.68 10.93
C SER A 183 17.10 -12.59 11.64
N ARG A 184 16.12 -11.97 12.28
CA ARG A 184 14.99 -12.66 12.89
C ARG A 184 13.69 -11.98 12.44
N ASP A 185 12.68 -12.78 12.21
CA ASP A 185 11.34 -12.27 11.95
C ASP A 185 10.69 -11.91 13.28
N ILE A 186 10.20 -10.67 13.36
CA ILE A 186 9.54 -10.14 14.56
C ILE A 186 8.03 -10.10 14.43
N LEU A 187 7.49 -9.95 13.21
CA LEU A 187 6.08 -10.11 12.89
C LEU A 187 5.91 -10.94 11.62
N LYS A 188 4.90 -11.82 11.58
CA LYS A 188 4.60 -12.70 10.43
C LYS A 188 3.10 -12.79 10.18
N LYS A 189 2.71 -12.82 8.92
CA LYS A 189 1.33 -13.07 8.53
C LYS A 189 0.84 -14.45 9.01
N GLU A 190 1.69 -15.46 8.94
CA GLU A 190 1.40 -16.85 9.33
C GLU A 190 1.09 -16.99 10.84
N LEU A 191 1.47 -16.01 11.66
CA LEU A 191 1.19 -15.93 13.09
C LEU A 191 0.01 -14.99 13.41
N ASP A 192 -0.73 -14.54 12.38
CA ASP A 192 -1.82 -13.56 12.51
C ASP A 192 -1.38 -12.20 13.08
N ASP A 193 -0.09 -11.83 12.98
CA ASP A 193 0.43 -10.55 13.47
C ASP A 193 -0.07 -9.37 12.63
N PHE A 194 -0.45 -9.62 11.38
CA PHE A 194 -0.99 -8.63 10.44
C PHE A 194 -2.48 -8.86 10.19
N LYS A 195 -3.20 -7.78 9.90
CA LYS A 195 -4.57 -7.88 9.38
C LYS A 195 -4.57 -8.47 7.98
N ASN A 196 -5.46 -9.40 7.71
CA ASN A 196 -5.63 -9.98 6.40
C ASN A 196 -6.22 -8.99 5.37
N THR A 197 -6.91 -7.95 5.84
CA THR A 197 -7.53 -6.95 4.97
C THR A 197 -7.36 -5.55 5.51
N GLU A 198 -7.11 -4.60 4.61
CA GLU A 198 -7.02 -3.17 4.89
C GLU A 198 -7.97 -2.39 3.98
N PHE A 199 -8.54 -1.30 4.51
CA PHE A 199 -9.24 -0.30 3.73
C PHE A 199 -8.31 0.87 3.44
N GLN A 200 -8.25 1.24 2.16
CA GLN A 200 -7.39 2.30 1.67
C GLN A 200 -8.19 3.26 0.80
N LEU A 201 -7.67 4.46 0.60
CA LEU A 201 -8.09 5.37 -0.45
C LEU A 201 -7.05 5.38 -1.56
N ALA A 202 -7.52 5.32 -2.80
CA ALA A 202 -6.69 5.43 -3.98
C ALA A 202 -7.06 6.67 -4.78
N ALA A 203 -6.05 7.39 -5.25
CA ALA A 203 -6.22 8.52 -6.17
C ALA A 203 -5.14 8.45 -7.25
N ALA A 204 -5.50 8.82 -8.48
CA ALA A 204 -4.57 8.85 -9.59
C ALA A 204 -4.89 10.01 -10.53
N PHE A 205 -3.86 10.59 -11.10
CA PHE A 205 -3.95 11.63 -12.12
C PHE A 205 -3.01 11.30 -13.27
N GLY A 206 -3.50 11.42 -14.50
CA GLY A 206 -2.70 11.05 -15.65
C GLY A 206 -3.33 11.36 -17.00
N LEU A 207 -2.86 10.59 -17.99
CA LEU A 207 -3.24 10.74 -19.39
C LEU A 207 -3.71 9.40 -19.96
N ASP A 208 -4.76 9.44 -20.75
CA ASP A 208 -5.15 8.37 -21.66
C ASP A 208 -4.72 8.77 -23.09
N ILE A 209 -3.98 7.92 -23.75
CA ILE A 209 -3.41 8.13 -25.09
C ILE A 209 -3.99 7.08 -26.03
N ASP A 210 -4.80 7.47 -26.98
CA ASP A 210 -5.41 6.58 -27.97
C ASP A 210 -4.36 6.12 -29.00
N LEU A 211 -4.02 4.84 -28.99
CA LEU A 211 -3.06 4.25 -29.91
C LEU A 211 -3.69 3.77 -31.21
N SER A 212 -4.92 3.28 -31.13
CA SER A 212 -5.70 2.81 -32.28
C SER A 212 -7.19 2.95 -32.00
N ARG A 213 -8.03 2.44 -32.91
CA ARG A 213 -9.50 2.46 -32.73
C ARG A 213 -9.99 1.73 -31.48
N HIS A 214 -9.21 0.76 -30.99
CA HIS A 214 -9.59 -0.12 -29.90
C HIS A 214 -8.57 -0.18 -28.76
N LEU A 215 -7.41 0.47 -28.91
CA LEU A 215 -6.34 0.43 -27.91
C LEU A 215 -6.02 1.82 -27.42
N PHE A 216 -5.90 1.96 -26.10
CA PHE A 216 -5.33 3.14 -25.48
C PHE A 216 -4.34 2.78 -24.37
N LEU A 217 -3.38 3.66 -24.20
CA LEU A 217 -2.38 3.62 -23.13
C LEU A 217 -2.81 4.61 -22.03
N THR A 218 -2.78 4.17 -20.79
CA THR A 218 -2.90 5.06 -19.64
C THR A 218 -1.53 5.21 -18.97
N THR A 219 -1.14 6.45 -18.69
CA THR A 219 0.00 6.76 -17.81
C THR A 219 -0.48 7.67 -16.71
N GLN A 220 -0.18 7.33 -15.45
CA GLN A 220 -0.68 8.10 -14.31
C GLN A 220 0.26 8.03 -13.11
N ILE A 221 0.25 9.11 -12.32
CA ILE A 221 0.77 9.11 -10.96
C ILE A 221 -0.37 8.66 -10.07
N ARG A 222 -0.11 7.65 -9.24
CA ARG A 222 -1.07 7.06 -8.33
C ARG A 222 -0.57 7.13 -6.90
N ALA A 223 -1.47 7.45 -5.97
CA ALA A 223 -1.22 7.39 -4.54
C ALA A 223 -2.29 6.53 -3.86
N ASN A 224 -1.87 5.68 -2.92
CA ASN A 224 -2.76 4.89 -2.08
C ASN A 224 -2.38 5.13 -0.61
N TYR A 225 -3.38 5.33 0.24
CA TYR A 225 -3.19 5.56 1.67
C TYR A 225 -4.10 4.64 2.49
N SER A 226 -3.51 3.90 3.45
CA SER A 226 -4.26 3.03 4.35
C SER A 226 -4.96 3.84 5.43
N LEU A 227 -6.26 3.57 5.62
CA LEU A 227 -7.08 4.18 6.68
C LEU A 227 -7.04 3.37 7.99
N THR A 228 -6.42 2.20 7.97
CA THR A 228 -6.38 1.28 9.10
C THR A 228 -4.95 0.86 9.41
N ASP A 229 -4.65 0.62 10.68
CA ASP A 229 -3.38 0.01 11.08
C ASP A 229 -3.29 -1.42 10.50
N MET A 230 -2.16 -1.74 9.93
CA MET A 230 -1.90 -3.02 9.27
C MET A 230 -1.67 -4.18 10.25
N ARG A 231 -1.33 -3.89 11.51
CA ARG A 231 -1.10 -4.89 12.54
C ARG A 231 -2.42 -5.41 13.12
N ASN A 232 -2.42 -6.64 13.59
CA ASN A 232 -3.55 -7.20 14.31
C ASN A 232 -3.75 -6.49 15.67
N LYS A 233 -4.97 -6.57 16.22
CA LYS A 233 -5.32 -5.95 17.48
C LYS A 233 -4.49 -6.47 18.65
N ASP A 234 -4.14 -7.76 18.65
CA ASP A 234 -3.34 -8.37 19.72
C ASP A 234 -1.92 -7.79 19.77
N ILE A 235 -1.29 -7.56 18.62
CA ILE A 235 0.01 -6.87 18.52
C ILE A 235 -0.12 -5.41 18.99
N ILE A 236 -1.18 -4.72 18.58
CA ILE A 236 -1.42 -3.33 19.00
C ILE A 236 -1.60 -3.25 20.51
N ASN A 237 -2.38 -4.15 21.11
CA ASN A 237 -2.61 -4.21 22.54
C ASN A 237 -1.33 -4.52 23.33
N ALA A 238 -0.52 -5.47 22.85
CA ALA A 238 0.75 -5.83 23.47
C ALA A 238 1.76 -4.66 23.42
N LEU A 239 1.84 -3.94 22.28
CA LEU A 239 2.65 -2.71 22.19
C LEU A 239 2.18 -1.62 23.14
N GLN A 240 0.87 -1.42 23.29
CA GLN A 240 0.29 -0.46 24.23
C GLN A 240 0.53 -0.86 25.70
N ALA A 241 0.58 -2.16 25.99
CA ALA A 241 0.88 -2.69 27.32
C ALA A 241 2.38 -2.59 27.69
N GLY A 242 3.26 -2.31 26.70
CA GLY A 242 4.70 -2.27 26.92
C GLY A 242 5.37 -3.65 26.91
N ASP A 243 4.73 -4.65 26.30
CA ASP A 243 5.29 -6.01 26.17
C ASP A 243 6.44 -6.09 25.17
N TYR A 244 6.60 -5.08 24.32
CA TYR A 244 7.70 -4.93 23.35
C TYR A 244 8.53 -3.69 23.64
N SER A 245 9.79 -3.71 23.25
CA SER A 245 10.69 -2.55 23.39
C SER A 245 10.47 -1.43 22.38
N ASP A 246 9.50 -1.59 21.49
CA ASP A 246 9.12 -0.58 20.51
C ASP A 246 8.18 0.46 21.11
N ILE A 247 8.35 1.73 20.71
CA ILE A 247 7.38 2.79 21.04
C ILE A 247 6.09 2.52 20.25
N PHE A 248 4.95 2.57 20.95
CA PHE A 248 3.65 2.45 20.29
C PHE A 248 3.35 3.67 19.42
N GLY A 249 2.96 3.43 18.19
CA GLY A 249 2.45 4.44 17.25
C GLY A 249 1.53 3.79 16.22
N GLY A 250 0.61 4.57 15.65
CA GLY A 250 -0.22 4.11 14.54
C GLY A 250 0.64 3.81 13.31
N ARG A 251 0.30 2.76 12.56
CA ARG A 251 1.05 2.30 11.40
C ARG A 251 0.13 2.21 10.18
N ALA A 252 0.45 2.96 9.12
CA ALA A 252 -0.32 3.01 7.89
C ALA A 252 0.56 2.81 6.66
N ASN A 253 0.07 2.07 5.67
CA ASN A 253 0.72 1.95 4.37
C ASN A 253 0.44 3.19 3.53
N PHE A 254 1.48 3.72 2.88
CA PHE A 254 1.40 4.78 1.90
C PHE A 254 2.26 4.44 0.69
N ILE A 255 1.67 4.57 -0.49
CA ILE A 255 2.33 4.28 -1.77
C ILE A 255 2.12 5.47 -2.68
N VAL A 256 3.18 5.86 -3.38
CA VAL A 256 3.09 6.81 -4.50
C VAL A 256 3.95 6.28 -5.64
N GLY A 257 3.43 6.28 -6.88
CA GLY A 257 4.19 5.76 -7.99
C GLY A 257 3.66 6.13 -9.36
N VAL A 258 4.35 5.65 -10.38
CA VAL A 258 3.93 5.76 -11.77
C VAL A 258 3.32 4.44 -12.22
N GLN A 259 2.11 4.49 -12.72
CA GLN A 259 1.39 3.34 -13.27
C GLN A 259 1.24 3.50 -14.78
N LEU A 260 1.48 2.41 -15.50
CA LEU A 260 1.23 2.28 -16.93
C LEU A 260 0.16 1.22 -17.15
N GLY A 261 -0.77 1.47 -18.05
CA GLY A 261 -1.85 0.55 -18.40
C GLY A 261 -2.09 0.49 -19.89
N LEU A 262 -2.27 -0.71 -20.42
CA LEU A 262 -2.71 -0.93 -21.80
C LEU A 262 -4.12 -1.51 -21.78
N HIS A 263 -5.03 -0.84 -22.49
CA HIS A 263 -6.46 -1.14 -22.46
C HIS A 263 -7.01 -1.45 -23.85
N TYR A 264 -7.85 -2.47 -23.92
CA TYR A 264 -8.66 -2.76 -25.07
C TYR A 264 -10.09 -2.27 -24.85
N TYR A 265 -10.61 -1.53 -25.82
CA TYR A 265 -11.90 -0.89 -25.80
C TYR A 265 -12.90 -1.66 -26.66
N PHE A 266 -14.00 -2.13 -26.08
CA PHE A 266 -15.06 -2.85 -26.80
C PHE A 266 -15.97 -1.86 -27.53
N GLY A 267 -15.48 -1.27 -28.58
CA GLY A 267 -16.12 -0.22 -29.34
C GLY A 267 -15.07 0.57 -30.11
N THR A 268 -15.44 1.71 -30.67
CA THR A 268 -14.50 2.61 -31.34
C THR A 268 -14.22 3.80 -30.46
N LEU A 269 -12.94 4.05 -30.15
CA LEU A 269 -12.50 5.23 -29.44
C LEU A 269 -12.92 6.49 -30.21
N ARG A 270 -13.39 7.50 -29.48
CA ARG A 270 -14.04 8.69 -30.05
C ARG A 270 -13.13 9.51 -30.93
N SER A 271 -11.83 9.57 -30.60
CA SER A 271 -10.80 10.20 -31.41
C SER A 271 -10.72 9.67 -32.85
N PHE A 272 -11.16 8.43 -33.06
CA PHE A 272 -11.20 7.77 -34.36
C PHE A 272 -12.61 7.73 -34.98
N GLY A 273 -13.67 7.98 -34.19
CA GLY A 273 -15.07 7.95 -34.66
C GLY A 273 -15.54 9.25 -35.32
N SER A 274 -14.91 10.38 -35.05
CA SER A 274 -15.31 11.68 -35.58
C SER A 274 -14.68 12.03 -36.95
N ARG A 275 -13.79 11.19 -37.47
CA ARG A 275 -13.22 11.36 -38.82
C ARG A 275 -14.10 10.68 -39.86
N LYS A 276 -15.26 11.32 -40.13
CA LYS A 276 -16.04 11.10 -41.37
C LYS A 276 -15.91 12.30 -42.25
#